data_c4909d737a49c768bf2a012e4dccf113
#
_entry.id   c4909d737a49c768bf2a012e4dccf113
#
_cell.length_a   1.000
_cell.length_b   1.000
_cell.length_c   1.000
_cell.angle_alpha   90.00
_cell.angle_beta   90.00
_cell.angle_gamma   90.00
#
_symmetry.space_group_name_H-M   'P 1'
#
loop_
_entity.id
_entity.type
_entity.pdbx_description
1 polymer ?
#
loop_
_entity_poly.entity_id
_entity_poly.type
_entity_poly.pdbx_seq_one_letter_code
_entity_poly.pdbx_strand_id
1 'polypeptide(L)'
;MSQLKLEKHSSRKRSILLIIKLLIILVSVLGCAKNETYRDNIVPDISVNNIKLSDTTSVVLGYSDLKYNVIEGKEELPYVIFTNENKTEILKLYLFYGAKRNEFYQAEISPYDKKTISNPTKYKNFSTESGIKLGISKKDLIKIKGNIFVETNHVLRYEISDYEKSHFLEKYNMPIYFAEYTFDQDKLCKIHFGFEYP
;
A
#
# COMPACT_ATOMS: atom_id res chain seq x y z
N MET A 1 61.05 4.12 45.89
CA MET A 1 59.58 4.18 46.09
C MET A 1 58.83 4.90 44.96
N SER A 2 59.45 5.45 43.95
CA SER A 2 58.81 6.27 42.88
C SER A 2 58.40 5.46 41.61
N GLN A 3 59.09 4.39 41.28
CA GLN A 3 58.85 3.61 40.04
C GLN A 3 57.52 2.80 40.06
N LEU A 4 57.13 2.24 41.18
CA LEU A 4 55.91 1.47 41.34
C LEU A 4 54.62 2.28 41.21
N LYS A 5 54.66 3.59 41.44
CA LYS A 5 53.49 4.51 41.27
C LYS A 5 53.24 4.84 39.82
N LEU A 6 54.28 4.91 38.97
CA LEU A 6 54.14 5.24 37.55
C LEU A 6 53.56 4.07 36.72
N GLU A 7 53.95 2.83 37.02
CA GLU A 7 53.41 1.67 36.33
C GLU A 7 51.91 1.45 36.62
N LYS A 8 51.49 1.67 37.87
CA LYS A 8 50.08 1.52 38.28
C LYS A 8 49.19 2.58 37.62
N HIS A 9 49.70 3.75 37.31
CA HIS A 9 48.96 4.80 36.62
C HIS A 9 48.83 4.56 35.12
N SER A 10 49.85 3.97 34.49
CA SER A 10 49.87 3.59 33.08
C SER A 10 48.89 2.41 32.81
N SER A 11 48.90 1.42 33.70
CA SER A 11 47.98 0.27 33.60
C SER A 11 46.50 0.69 33.71
N ARG A 12 46.18 1.59 34.64
CA ARG A 12 44.80 2.13 34.79
C ARG A 12 44.31 2.91 33.55
N LYS A 13 45.18 3.72 32.93
CA LYS A 13 44.85 4.47 31.71
C LYS A 13 44.58 3.52 30.53
N ARG A 14 45.34 2.42 30.37
CA ARG A 14 45.15 1.41 29.33
C ARG A 14 43.84 0.65 29.52
N SER A 15 43.49 0.30 30.76
CA SER A 15 42.22 -0.37 31.06
C SER A 15 41.00 0.53 30.78
N ILE A 16 41.05 1.81 31.12
CA ILE A 16 39.99 2.78 30.84
C ILE A 16 39.81 2.97 29.33
N LEU A 17 40.91 3.05 28.58
CA LEU A 17 40.86 3.20 27.11
C LEU A 17 40.24 1.96 26.42
N LEU A 18 40.52 0.76 26.96
CA LEU A 18 39.95 -0.51 26.48
C LEU A 18 38.45 -0.58 26.74
N ILE A 19 37.98 -0.13 27.93
CA ILE A 19 36.56 -0.10 28.29
C ILE A 19 35.80 0.90 27.39
N ILE A 20 36.39 2.09 27.13
CA ILE A 20 35.77 3.07 26.21
C ILE A 20 35.68 2.55 24.80
N LYS A 21 36.70 1.85 24.27
CA LYS A 21 36.67 1.23 22.95
C LYS A 21 35.60 0.13 22.88
N LEU A 22 35.48 -0.69 23.93
CA LEU A 22 34.44 -1.74 24.01
C LEU A 22 33.03 -1.14 24.06
N LEU A 23 32.83 -0.03 24.78
CA LEU A 23 31.57 0.67 24.86
C LEU A 23 31.16 1.29 23.51
N ILE A 24 32.12 1.84 22.75
CA ILE A 24 31.88 2.42 21.42
C ILE A 24 31.46 1.32 20.43
N ILE A 25 32.10 0.13 20.49
CA ILE A 25 31.73 -1.00 19.66
C ILE A 25 30.34 -1.51 20.03
N LEU A 26 29.98 -1.56 21.31
CA LEU A 26 28.65 -1.99 21.77
C LEU A 26 27.55 -1.04 21.31
N VAL A 27 27.78 0.28 21.32
CA VAL A 27 26.84 1.29 20.83
C VAL A 27 26.67 1.22 19.31
N SER A 28 27.72 0.90 18.55
CA SER A 28 27.63 0.76 17.10
C SER A 28 26.87 -0.51 16.67
N VAL A 29 26.87 -1.57 17.47
CA VAL A 29 26.08 -2.80 17.21
C VAL A 29 24.61 -2.62 17.57
N LEU A 30 24.32 -1.81 18.61
CA LEU A 30 22.93 -1.49 19.00
C LEU A 30 22.25 -0.47 18.07
N GLY A 31 23.01 0.33 17.33
CA GLY A 31 22.50 1.35 16.41
C GLY A 31 22.02 0.82 15.04
N CYS A 32 22.23 -0.46 14.75
CA CYS A 32 21.83 -1.09 13.46
C CYS A 32 20.65 -2.05 13.57
N ALA A 33 19.88 -2.03 14.65
CA ALA A 33 18.54 -2.62 14.63
C ALA A 33 17.63 -1.68 13.81
N LYS A 34 17.71 -1.76 12.47
CA LYS A 34 16.63 -1.26 11.61
C LYS A 34 15.35 -1.89 12.12
N ASN A 35 14.38 -1.06 12.46
CA ASN A 35 13.03 -1.46 12.81
C ASN A 35 12.43 -2.33 11.68
N GLU A 36 12.71 -3.63 11.67
CA GLU A 36 12.11 -4.61 10.74
C GLU A 36 10.63 -4.88 11.04
N THR A 37 10.10 -4.38 12.17
CA THR A 37 8.69 -4.52 12.57
C THR A 37 7.72 -3.65 11.77
N TYR A 38 8.20 -2.91 10.76
CA TYR A 38 7.43 -1.85 10.09
C TYR A 38 6.50 -2.33 8.98
N ARG A 39 6.66 -3.54 8.45
CA ARG A 39 5.97 -3.99 7.22
C ARG A 39 4.75 -4.89 7.43
N ASP A 40 4.64 -5.57 8.56
CA ASP A 40 3.51 -6.47 8.85
C ASP A 40 2.22 -5.77 9.32
N ASN A 41 2.25 -4.43 9.49
CA ASN A 41 1.11 -3.67 10.01
C ASN A 41 0.26 -2.95 8.95
N ILE A 42 0.59 -3.08 7.66
CA ILE A 42 -0.26 -2.57 6.59
C ILE A 42 -1.34 -3.61 6.28
N VAL A 43 -2.60 -3.24 6.49
CA VAL A 43 -3.75 -4.06 6.09
C VAL A 43 -4.09 -3.71 4.63
N PRO A 44 -3.78 -4.59 3.65
CA PRO A 44 -4.06 -4.30 2.25
C PRO A 44 -5.56 -4.31 1.97
N ASP A 45 -6.03 -3.40 1.11
CA ASP A 45 -7.34 -3.51 0.47
C ASP A 45 -7.18 -4.34 -0.80
N ILE A 46 -8.02 -5.35 -0.98
CA ILE A 46 -7.97 -6.26 -2.13
C ILE A 46 -9.31 -6.39 -2.84
N SER A 47 -10.32 -5.68 -2.39
CA SER A 47 -11.64 -5.73 -3.03
C SER A 47 -12.39 -4.41 -2.99
N VAL A 48 -13.29 -4.25 -3.99
CA VAL A 48 -14.29 -3.17 -4.04
C VAL A 48 -15.65 -3.81 -4.26
N ASN A 49 -16.59 -3.58 -3.33
CA ASN A 49 -17.99 -4.09 -3.46
C ASN A 49 -18.04 -5.56 -3.86
N ASN A 50 -17.23 -6.41 -3.19
CA ASN A 50 -17.09 -7.84 -3.43
C ASN A 50 -16.35 -8.26 -4.72
N ILE A 51 -15.93 -7.33 -5.57
CA ILE A 51 -14.95 -7.65 -6.63
C ILE A 51 -13.58 -7.73 -5.96
N LYS A 52 -12.99 -8.90 -6.02
CA LYS A 52 -11.68 -9.16 -5.43
C LYS A 52 -10.60 -9.20 -6.50
N LEU A 53 -9.48 -8.56 -6.22
CA LEU A 53 -8.30 -8.60 -7.10
C LEU A 53 -7.77 -10.04 -7.21
N SER A 54 -7.26 -10.39 -8.38
CA SER A 54 -6.77 -11.74 -8.73
C SER A 54 -7.80 -12.86 -8.56
N ASP A 55 -9.10 -12.54 -8.58
CA ASP A 55 -10.17 -13.54 -8.43
C ASP A 55 -11.18 -13.40 -9.55
N THR A 56 -11.09 -14.31 -10.53
CA THR A 56 -11.96 -14.33 -11.71
C THR A 56 -13.42 -14.65 -11.39
N THR A 57 -13.70 -15.24 -10.22
CA THR A 57 -15.05 -15.67 -9.83
C THR A 57 -15.84 -14.56 -9.18
N SER A 58 -15.20 -13.67 -8.46
CA SER A 58 -15.85 -12.55 -7.76
C SER A 58 -16.55 -11.59 -8.71
N VAL A 59 -15.98 -11.36 -9.88
CA VAL A 59 -16.57 -10.49 -10.92
C VAL A 59 -17.84 -11.12 -11.50
N VAL A 60 -17.84 -12.41 -11.72
CA VAL A 60 -19.01 -13.14 -12.25
C VAL A 60 -20.18 -13.06 -11.29
N LEU A 61 -19.94 -13.20 -9.99
CA LEU A 61 -20.99 -13.16 -8.96
C LEU A 61 -21.58 -11.76 -8.76
N GLY A 62 -20.75 -10.71 -8.88
CA GLY A 62 -21.18 -9.33 -8.65
C GLY A 62 -21.74 -8.61 -9.88
N TYR A 63 -21.38 -9.05 -11.08
CA TYR A 63 -21.61 -8.35 -12.36
C TYR A 63 -21.95 -9.30 -13.51
N SER A 64 -22.48 -10.49 -13.22
CA SER A 64 -22.76 -11.56 -14.20
C SER A 64 -23.60 -11.10 -15.40
N ASP A 65 -24.44 -10.08 -15.22
CA ASP A 65 -25.32 -9.56 -16.27
C ASP A 65 -24.69 -8.39 -17.04
N LEU A 66 -23.50 -7.92 -16.66
CA LEU A 66 -22.86 -6.78 -17.30
C LEU A 66 -21.91 -7.21 -18.41
N LYS A 67 -22.31 -6.93 -19.64
CA LYS A 67 -21.39 -6.94 -20.79
C LYS A 67 -20.52 -5.71 -20.69
N TYR A 68 -19.28 -5.86 -20.25
CA TYR A 68 -18.32 -4.76 -20.25
C TYR A 68 -17.29 -4.91 -21.37
N ASN A 69 -16.87 -3.78 -21.91
CA ASN A 69 -15.80 -3.73 -22.88
C ASN A 69 -14.50 -3.33 -22.17
N VAL A 70 -13.43 -4.07 -22.46
CA VAL A 70 -12.08 -3.69 -22.06
C VAL A 70 -11.66 -2.52 -22.94
N ILE A 71 -11.15 -1.46 -22.31
CA ILE A 71 -10.60 -0.30 -22.97
C ILE A 71 -9.08 -0.49 -23.00
N GLU A 72 -8.52 -0.55 -24.18
CA GLU A 72 -7.08 -0.62 -24.41
C GLU A 72 -6.50 0.79 -24.32
N GLY A 73 -5.77 1.07 -23.24
CA GLY A 73 -5.01 2.33 -23.10
C GLY A 73 -3.72 2.29 -23.93
N LYS A 74 -3.26 3.45 -24.45
CA LYS A 74 -1.96 3.54 -25.12
C LYS A 74 -0.79 3.59 -24.12
N GLU A 75 -1.03 4.19 -22.95
CA GLU A 75 -0.03 4.44 -21.89
C GLU A 75 -0.47 3.89 -20.53
N GLU A 76 -1.67 3.34 -20.45
CA GLU A 76 -2.25 2.75 -19.23
C GLU A 76 -2.50 1.25 -19.44
N LEU A 77 -2.54 0.50 -18.35
CA LEU A 77 -3.01 -0.89 -18.41
C LEU A 77 -4.42 -0.96 -18.98
N PRO A 78 -4.79 -2.04 -19.67
CA PRO A 78 -6.16 -2.28 -20.10
C PRO A 78 -7.09 -2.24 -18.88
N TYR A 79 -8.29 -1.63 -19.04
CA TYR A 79 -9.21 -1.46 -17.94
C TYR A 79 -10.68 -1.54 -18.36
N VAL A 80 -11.54 -1.73 -17.38
CA VAL A 80 -12.99 -1.59 -17.53
C VAL A 80 -13.49 -0.50 -16.58
N ILE A 81 -14.60 0.16 -16.94
CA ILE A 81 -15.17 1.24 -16.12
C ILE A 81 -16.61 0.92 -15.76
N PHE A 82 -16.91 1.09 -14.49
CA PHE A 82 -18.26 1.03 -13.94
C PHE A 82 -18.64 2.35 -13.30
N THR A 83 -19.93 2.70 -13.34
CA THR A 83 -20.48 3.81 -12.55
C THR A 83 -21.37 3.26 -11.44
N ASN A 84 -21.41 3.97 -10.32
CA ASN A 84 -22.41 3.72 -9.30
C ASN A 84 -23.82 4.11 -9.78
N GLU A 85 -24.86 3.70 -9.04
CA GLU A 85 -26.27 3.91 -9.39
C GLU A 85 -26.59 5.38 -9.69
N ASN A 86 -26.04 6.30 -8.88
CA ASN A 86 -26.32 7.73 -8.97
C ASN A 86 -25.41 8.48 -9.96
N LYS A 87 -24.49 7.78 -10.63
CA LYS A 87 -23.49 8.38 -11.53
C LYS A 87 -22.70 9.52 -10.87
N THR A 88 -22.25 9.29 -9.65
CA THR A 88 -21.39 10.23 -8.90
C THR A 88 -19.95 9.72 -8.78
N GLU A 89 -19.76 8.40 -8.93
CA GLU A 89 -18.47 7.73 -8.80
C GLU A 89 -18.23 6.78 -9.96
N ILE A 90 -16.97 6.60 -10.32
CA ILE A 90 -16.50 5.54 -11.22
C ILE A 90 -15.59 4.58 -10.47
N LEU A 91 -15.65 3.34 -10.89
CA LEU A 91 -14.72 2.27 -10.55
C LEU A 91 -14.03 1.83 -11.82
N LYS A 92 -12.70 2.04 -11.92
CA LYS A 92 -11.85 1.42 -12.92
C LYS A 92 -11.24 0.16 -12.34
N LEU A 93 -11.27 -0.91 -13.10
CA LEU A 93 -10.60 -2.17 -12.78
C LEU A 93 -9.60 -2.48 -13.88
N TYR A 94 -8.32 -2.57 -13.50
CA TYR A 94 -7.22 -2.73 -14.43
C TYR A 94 -6.81 -4.19 -14.56
N LEU A 95 -6.44 -4.58 -15.79
CA LEU A 95 -5.92 -5.89 -16.13
C LEU A 95 -4.43 -5.76 -16.46
N PHE A 96 -3.64 -6.80 -16.18
CA PHE A 96 -2.33 -6.90 -16.79
C PHE A 96 -2.42 -7.40 -18.23
N TYR A 97 -1.44 -7.06 -19.06
CA TYR A 97 -1.37 -7.57 -20.41
C TYR A 97 -1.30 -9.10 -20.41
N GLY A 98 -2.19 -9.73 -21.17
CA GLY A 98 -2.30 -11.20 -21.22
C GLY A 98 -3.11 -11.82 -20.09
N ALA A 99 -3.62 -11.06 -19.12
CA ALA A 99 -4.51 -11.56 -18.08
C ALA A 99 -5.87 -12.02 -18.67
N LYS A 100 -6.58 -12.89 -17.93
CA LYS A 100 -7.94 -13.25 -18.27
C LYS A 100 -8.84 -12.02 -18.16
N ARG A 101 -9.85 -11.93 -19.03
CA ARG A 101 -10.72 -10.76 -19.15
C ARG A 101 -11.40 -10.31 -17.84
N ASN A 102 -11.60 -11.20 -16.91
CA ASN A 102 -12.23 -10.97 -15.61
C ASN A 102 -11.25 -11.04 -14.42
N GLU A 103 -9.96 -10.97 -14.67
CA GLU A 103 -8.92 -11.04 -13.67
C GLU A 103 -8.27 -9.65 -13.52
N PHE A 104 -8.69 -8.91 -12.50
CA PHE A 104 -8.24 -7.57 -12.26
C PHE A 104 -7.12 -7.53 -11.19
N TYR A 105 -6.17 -6.65 -11.38
CA TYR A 105 -5.01 -6.53 -10.50
C TYR A 105 -4.91 -5.19 -9.79
N GLN A 106 -5.65 -4.18 -10.28
CA GLN A 106 -5.75 -2.88 -9.61
C GLN A 106 -7.18 -2.38 -9.69
N ALA A 107 -7.56 -1.56 -8.71
CA ALA A 107 -8.85 -0.90 -8.63
C ALA A 107 -8.66 0.60 -8.34
N GLU A 108 -9.38 1.46 -9.07
CA GLU A 108 -9.42 2.89 -8.84
C GLU A 108 -10.86 3.36 -8.66
N ILE A 109 -11.12 4.11 -7.59
CA ILE A 109 -12.39 4.78 -7.34
C ILE A 109 -12.15 6.28 -7.41
N SER A 110 -12.94 6.99 -8.24
CA SER A 110 -12.84 8.44 -8.40
C SER A 110 -14.20 9.06 -8.70
N PRO A 111 -14.36 10.39 -8.62
CA PRO A 111 -15.57 11.08 -9.02
C PRO A 111 -15.88 10.86 -10.50
N TYR A 112 -17.17 10.80 -10.85
CA TYR A 112 -17.61 10.65 -12.24
C TYR A 112 -17.48 11.98 -13.01
N ASP A 113 -16.79 11.97 -14.12
CA ASP A 113 -16.51 13.16 -14.95
C ASP A 113 -17.59 13.50 -16.01
N LYS A 114 -18.67 12.73 -16.06
CA LYS A 114 -19.79 12.83 -17.03
C LYS A 114 -19.44 12.59 -18.51
N LYS A 115 -18.17 12.42 -18.87
CA LYS A 115 -17.71 12.18 -20.24
C LYS A 115 -17.33 10.72 -20.47
N THR A 116 -17.02 10.01 -19.41
CA THR A 116 -16.56 8.64 -19.46
C THR A 116 -17.70 7.68 -19.80
N ILE A 117 -17.53 6.91 -20.86
CA ILE A 117 -18.42 5.79 -21.18
C ILE A 117 -18.18 4.68 -20.18
N SER A 118 -19.21 4.27 -19.46
CA SER A 118 -19.08 3.33 -18.36
C SER A 118 -20.27 2.39 -18.28
N ASN A 119 -20.08 1.27 -17.60
CA ASN A 119 -21.13 0.30 -17.33
C ASN A 119 -21.84 0.66 -16.02
N PRO A 120 -23.15 0.87 -15.99
CA PRO A 120 -23.87 1.20 -14.77
C PRO A 120 -23.94 -0.02 -13.85
N THR A 121 -23.89 0.24 -12.52
CA THR A 121 -24.07 -0.78 -11.50
C THR A 121 -25.24 -0.43 -10.58
N LYS A 122 -25.64 -1.36 -9.71
CA LYS A 122 -26.66 -1.15 -8.67
C LYS A 122 -26.07 -0.66 -7.35
N TYR A 123 -24.75 -0.48 -7.28
CA TYR A 123 -24.12 0.00 -6.07
C TYR A 123 -24.34 1.50 -5.87
N LYS A 124 -24.78 1.88 -4.69
CA LYS A 124 -24.96 3.31 -4.34
C LYS A 124 -23.64 4.06 -4.24
N ASN A 125 -22.63 3.40 -3.66
CA ASN A 125 -21.24 3.90 -3.55
C ASN A 125 -20.29 2.75 -3.80
N PHE A 126 -19.07 3.08 -4.23
CA PHE A 126 -17.97 2.15 -4.22
C PHE A 126 -17.22 2.24 -2.90
N SER A 127 -16.89 1.09 -2.31
CA SER A 127 -16.11 1.01 -1.07
C SER A 127 -15.22 -0.22 -1.05
N THR A 128 -14.07 -0.10 -0.38
CA THR A 128 -13.20 -1.24 -0.12
C THR A 128 -13.80 -2.14 0.96
N GLU A 129 -13.24 -3.34 1.16
CA GLU A 129 -13.64 -4.23 2.25
C GLU A 129 -13.42 -3.63 3.64
N SER A 130 -12.46 -2.71 3.78
CA SER A 130 -12.23 -1.95 5.00
C SER A 130 -13.26 -0.82 5.21
N GLY A 131 -14.22 -0.66 4.31
CA GLY A 131 -15.24 0.39 4.37
C GLY A 131 -14.76 1.78 3.93
N ILE A 132 -13.60 1.85 3.29
CA ILE A 132 -13.05 3.12 2.77
C ILE A 132 -13.82 3.50 1.49
N LYS A 133 -14.31 4.75 1.45
CA LYS A 133 -15.07 5.32 0.32
C LYS A 133 -14.72 6.80 0.15
N LEU A 134 -15.06 7.36 -1.00
CA LEU A 134 -14.86 8.80 -1.23
C LEU A 134 -15.55 9.65 -0.16
N GLY A 135 -14.96 10.79 0.16
CA GLY A 135 -15.48 11.79 1.11
C GLY A 135 -15.11 11.56 2.57
N ILE A 136 -14.52 10.43 2.96
CA ILE A 136 -14.00 10.28 4.35
C ILE A 136 -12.86 11.25 4.60
N SER A 137 -12.63 11.62 5.88
CA SER A 137 -11.53 12.49 6.25
C SER A 137 -10.19 11.72 6.26
N LYS A 138 -9.08 12.46 6.09
CA LYS A 138 -7.73 11.90 6.24
C LYS A 138 -7.54 11.23 7.61
N LYS A 139 -8.07 11.87 8.66
CA LYS A 139 -8.02 11.33 10.03
C LYS A 139 -8.73 9.98 10.14
N ASP A 140 -9.88 9.81 9.50
CA ASP A 140 -10.63 8.55 9.55
C ASP A 140 -9.95 7.47 8.70
N LEU A 141 -9.36 7.82 7.56
CA LEU A 141 -8.52 6.89 6.81
C LEU A 141 -7.36 6.36 7.67
N ILE A 142 -6.61 7.25 8.33
CA ILE A 142 -5.47 6.87 9.17
C ILE A 142 -5.90 5.97 10.33
N LYS A 143 -7.10 6.17 10.91
CA LYS A 143 -7.62 5.24 11.93
C LYS A 143 -7.85 3.82 11.39
N ILE A 144 -8.24 3.69 10.13
CA ILE A 144 -8.50 2.40 9.47
C ILE A 144 -7.19 1.74 9.04
N LYS A 145 -6.30 2.49 8.39
CA LYS A 145 -5.11 1.95 7.70
C LYS A 145 -3.83 2.05 8.53
N GLY A 146 -3.85 2.80 9.63
CA GLY A 146 -2.64 3.10 10.40
C GLY A 146 -1.84 4.27 9.81
N ASN A 147 -0.71 4.56 10.44
CA ASN A 147 0.14 5.72 10.13
C ASN A 147 1.43 5.34 9.37
N ILE A 148 1.47 4.16 8.75
CA ILE A 148 2.63 3.66 8.00
C ILE A 148 2.43 3.96 6.52
N PHE A 149 2.66 5.20 6.14
CA PHE A 149 2.53 5.67 4.76
C PHE A 149 3.63 6.70 4.42
N VAL A 150 3.84 6.90 3.12
CA VAL A 150 4.56 8.04 2.58
C VAL A 150 3.54 9.05 2.08
N GLU A 151 3.66 10.31 2.48
CA GLU A 151 2.81 11.39 1.99
C GLU A 151 3.55 12.27 0.97
N THR A 152 2.95 12.44 -0.20
CA THR A 152 3.47 13.33 -1.25
C THR A 152 2.29 13.99 -1.97
N ASN A 153 2.27 15.32 -2.09
CA ASN A 153 1.25 16.07 -2.84
C ASN A 153 -0.20 15.67 -2.50
N HIS A 154 -0.53 15.58 -1.21
CA HIS A 154 -1.85 15.19 -0.71
C HIS A 154 -2.24 13.72 -1.00
N VAL A 155 -1.30 12.88 -1.42
CA VAL A 155 -1.48 11.45 -1.60
C VAL A 155 -0.82 10.73 -0.44
N LEU A 156 -1.55 9.85 0.24
CA LEU A 156 -1.00 8.89 1.19
C LEU A 156 -0.79 7.57 0.45
N ARG A 157 0.47 7.12 0.33
CA ARG A 157 0.83 5.83 -0.26
C ARG A 157 1.24 4.85 0.82
N TYR A 158 0.54 3.74 0.88
CA TYR A 158 0.88 2.54 1.64
C TYR A 158 1.48 1.53 0.66
N GLU A 159 2.60 0.90 1.02
CA GLU A 159 3.30 -0.02 0.13
C GLU A 159 3.85 -1.23 0.86
N ILE A 160 3.68 -2.40 0.26
CA ILE A 160 4.34 -3.64 0.64
C ILE A 160 5.19 -4.07 -0.56
N SER A 161 6.53 -4.09 -0.39
CA SER A 161 7.49 -4.36 -1.49
C SER A 161 8.57 -5.38 -1.16
N ASP A 162 8.54 -5.99 0.03
CA ASP A 162 9.48 -7.04 0.43
C ASP A 162 8.86 -8.41 0.20
N TYR A 163 9.01 -8.93 -1.02
CA TYR A 163 8.43 -10.21 -1.43
C TYR A 163 8.90 -11.36 -0.55
N GLU A 164 10.19 -11.39 -0.19
CA GLU A 164 10.77 -12.50 0.56
C GLU A 164 10.23 -12.61 2.00
N LYS A 165 9.74 -11.50 2.56
CA LYS A 165 9.23 -11.44 3.93
C LYS A 165 7.71 -11.31 4.00
N SER A 166 7.04 -11.07 2.88
CA SER A 166 5.60 -10.82 2.84
C SER A 166 4.81 -12.04 2.38
N HIS A 167 4.21 -12.77 3.31
CA HIS A 167 3.25 -13.83 2.98
C HIS A 167 2.06 -13.34 2.14
N PHE A 168 1.73 -12.04 2.24
CA PHE A 168 0.70 -11.46 1.41
C PHE A 168 1.12 -11.40 -0.05
N LEU A 169 2.32 -10.89 -0.36
CA LEU A 169 2.83 -10.84 -1.73
C LEU A 169 3.08 -12.24 -2.29
N GLU A 170 3.63 -13.15 -1.50
CA GLU A 170 3.82 -14.55 -1.86
C GLU A 170 2.50 -15.21 -2.26
N LYS A 171 1.44 -15.03 -1.46
CA LYS A 171 0.09 -15.57 -1.72
C LYS A 171 -0.47 -15.17 -3.08
N TYR A 172 -0.23 -13.92 -3.51
CA TYR A 172 -0.71 -13.39 -4.79
C TYR A 172 0.31 -13.54 -5.92
N ASN A 173 1.53 -14.03 -5.61
CA ASN A 173 2.66 -14.08 -6.53
C ASN A 173 2.93 -12.73 -7.21
N MET A 174 2.91 -11.65 -6.41
CA MET A 174 3.07 -10.27 -6.87
C MET A 174 4.24 -9.60 -6.16
N PRO A 175 5.09 -8.85 -6.88
CA PRO A 175 6.31 -8.27 -6.29
C PRO A 175 6.01 -7.06 -5.39
N ILE A 176 4.97 -6.30 -5.70
CA ILE A 176 4.63 -5.06 -5.00
C ILE A 176 3.11 -4.94 -4.88
N TYR A 177 2.65 -4.55 -3.70
CA TYR A 177 1.31 -4.04 -3.46
C TYR A 177 1.38 -2.57 -3.06
N PHE A 178 0.47 -1.76 -3.57
CA PHE A 178 0.31 -0.37 -3.21
C PHE A 178 -1.14 -0.01 -2.91
N ALA A 179 -1.34 1.04 -2.11
CA ALA A 179 -2.63 1.70 -1.96
C ALA A 179 -2.41 3.21 -1.80
N GLU A 180 -2.96 3.98 -2.73
CA GLU A 180 -2.87 5.43 -2.80
C GLU A 180 -4.23 6.07 -2.53
N TYR A 181 -4.22 7.04 -1.63
CA TYR A 181 -5.39 7.79 -1.20
C TYR A 181 -5.14 9.28 -1.41
N THR A 182 -5.81 9.88 -2.40
CA THR A 182 -5.66 11.30 -2.73
C THR A 182 -6.72 12.11 -2.00
N PHE A 183 -6.29 13.22 -1.40
CA PHE A 183 -7.16 14.13 -0.65
C PHE A 183 -7.26 15.49 -1.34
N ASP A 184 -8.45 16.05 -1.32
CA ASP A 184 -8.74 17.45 -1.61
C ASP A 184 -9.47 18.04 -0.42
N GLN A 185 -8.97 19.15 0.15
CA GLN A 185 -9.52 19.82 1.33
C GLN A 185 -9.86 18.84 2.49
N ASP A 186 -8.92 17.94 2.81
CA ASP A 186 -9.07 16.89 3.84
C ASP A 186 -10.16 15.83 3.54
N LYS A 187 -10.70 15.79 2.33
CA LYS A 187 -11.65 14.78 1.89
C LYS A 187 -11.03 13.85 0.87
N LEU A 188 -11.22 12.56 1.06
CA LEU A 188 -10.75 11.54 0.13
C LEU A 188 -11.49 11.69 -1.20
N CYS A 189 -10.76 12.02 -2.26
CA CYS A 189 -11.31 12.23 -3.60
C CYS A 189 -10.90 11.15 -4.61
N LYS A 190 -9.87 10.34 -4.30
CA LYS A 190 -9.46 9.22 -5.15
C LYS A 190 -8.85 8.09 -4.31
N ILE A 191 -9.18 6.87 -4.67
CA ILE A 191 -8.61 5.64 -4.12
C ILE A 191 -8.02 4.87 -5.28
N HIS A 192 -6.75 4.44 -5.20
CA HIS A 192 -6.13 3.57 -6.19
C HIS A 192 -5.29 2.54 -5.48
N PHE A 193 -5.55 1.25 -5.66
CA PHE A 193 -4.80 0.19 -5.00
C PHE A 193 -4.71 -1.06 -5.86
N GLY A 194 -3.73 -1.88 -5.55
CA GLY A 194 -3.54 -3.15 -6.22
C GLY A 194 -2.08 -3.58 -6.29
N PHE A 195 -1.75 -4.32 -7.33
CA PHE A 195 -0.42 -4.87 -7.54
C PHE A 195 0.30 -4.16 -8.68
N GLU A 196 1.61 -3.93 -8.51
CA GLU A 196 2.51 -3.40 -9.53
C GLU A 196 3.54 -4.45 -9.92
N TYR A 197 3.91 -4.45 -11.19
CA TYR A 197 5.17 -5.01 -11.68
C TYR A 197 6.16 -3.87 -11.88
N PRO A 198 7.45 -4.06 -11.49
CA PRO A 198 8.49 -3.08 -11.73
C PRO A 198 8.79 -2.89 -13.21
#